data_9bf9f925f90c05cedaf4ee977aa63102
#
_entry.id   9bf9f925f90c05cedaf4ee977aa63102
#
_cell.length_a   1.000
_cell.length_b   1.000
_cell.length_c   1.000
_cell.angle_alpha   90.00
_cell.angle_beta   90.00
_cell.angle_gamma   90.00
#
_symmetry.space_group_name_H-M   'P 1'
#
loop_
_entity.id
_entity.type
_entity.pdbx_description
1 polymer ?
#
loop_
_entity_poly.entity_id
_entity_poly.type
_entity_poly.pdbx_seq_one_letter_code
_entity_poly.pdbx_strand_id
1 'polypeptide(L)'
;MQGVHRLLLPAGLRRLARTLRRPGGVPPQSGPAGRERTGGRTAAPSGLTDREEQLLATVPGLIRHRGRLATVRDDLLPADARTASLRAVAEALEAAAVPYGLVPDGELVHRVAIAPGDRAAALKACAAACTGLPLYARLLTADGEAGDVLAEDLPAAVEAAENGPPDGTAAEDGRGTDGTQRARVRAVRIHRPVVTSGRTLVYGPETGCDLEFWEVPDSGEGALAVLRETPYGWWVPSLAASTTRRIDDREYPVVDCFSSRFPDDIDFPIDAVITWVDAADPAWRHRRDRAAEAEAGSGRPHRPSGAGAIDDMAETAHTAGTAGIDLAENRYRDRGELRYCLRSIAAYAPWVRRVFLVTDDQAPAWLTADHPRVTVIDHRELSTEPAAPEVFNSHAIESRLHHIPGLAEHFLYFNDDIFLGRPQRPQNYFLPSGLPKVFHDWRAVDPGSRAGDDVFTSSQKVTRQAVEEAVGRTYPHILAHTPYPLTRSAFTRVEELLPGRLAATARSVFRSADDLAPVTLAAHVALAEGHAVEGHLTHTYVSTARRDEIERLPQLAAERGHDAFCLADDEDPAGHDEGGLSATQQHNVVAAFLEAYFPVSSPFEKAQPAPSGSEPSRPCD
;
A
#
# COMPACT_ATOMS: atom_id res chain seq x y z
N MET A 1 -33.70 0.21 -18.06
CA MET A 1 -33.53 1.66 -17.89
C MET A 1 -33.18 1.85 -16.41
N GLN A 2 -31.95 1.74 -15.99
CA GLN A 2 -30.86 2.71 -16.11
C GLN A 2 -30.96 3.75 -15.02
N GLY A 3 -30.36 3.45 -13.89
CA GLY A 3 -29.88 4.43 -12.93
C GLY A 3 -28.38 4.25 -12.79
N VAL A 4 -27.60 4.93 -13.65
CA VAL A 4 -26.16 5.10 -13.45
C VAL A 4 -25.99 5.99 -12.22
N HIS A 5 -25.69 5.40 -11.08
CA HIS A 5 -25.27 6.14 -9.89
C HIS A 5 -24.00 6.92 -10.26
N ARG A 6 -24.13 8.24 -10.43
CA ARG A 6 -23.01 9.18 -10.44
C ARG A 6 -22.29 9.03 -9.09
N LEU A 7 -21.22 8.26 -9.07
CA LEU A 7 -20.24 8.32 -8.00
C LEU A 7 -19.79 9.79 -7.88
N LEU A 8 -20.10 10.43 -6.76
CA LEU A 8 -19.68 11.78 -6.45
C LEU A 8 -18.16 11.72 -6.12
N LEU A 9 -17.34 11.78 -7.17
CA LEU A 9 -15.90 11.86 -7.02
C LEU A 9 -15.51 13.12 -6.21
N PRO A 10 -14.54 13.03 -5.30
CA PRO A 10 -13.95 14.18 -4.61
C PRO A 10 -13.49 15.27 -5.58
N ALA A 11 -13.43 16.53 -5.13
CA ALA A 11 -13.15 17.67 -6.01
C ALA A 11 -11.82 17.54 -6.78
N GLY A 12 -10.77 16.97 -6.16
CA GLY A 12 -9.48 16.70 -6.80
C GLY A 12 -9.60 15.69 -7.94
N LEU A 13 -10.33 14.59 -7.72
CA LEU A 13 -10.56 13.56 -8.74
C LEU A 13 -11.52 14.02 -9.86
N ARG A 14 -12.39 15.01 -9.58
CA ARG A 14 -13.20 15.65 -10.64
C ARG A 14 -12.37 16.49 -11.59
N ARG A 15 -11.27 17.11 -11.13
CA ARG A 15 -10.32 17.80 -12.00
C ARG A 15 -9.63 16.80 -12.92
N LEU A 16 -9.13 15.69 -12.37
CA LEU A 16 -8.52 14.59 -13.14
C LEU A 16 -9.50 14.07 -14.21
N ALA A 17 -10.72 13.73 -13.84
CA ALA A 17 -11.76 13.25 -14.76
C ALA A 17 -12.15 14.28 -15.84
N ARG A 18 -12.02 15.59 -15.58
CA ARG A 18 -12.26 16.65 -16.59
C ARG A 18 -11.12 16.78 -17.57
N THR A 19 -9.89 16.59 -17.15
CA THR A 19 -8.70 16.64 -18.03
C THR A 19 -8.71 15.51 -19.05
N LEU A 20 -9.30 14.35 -18.69
CA LEU A 20 -9.39 13.16 -19.53
C LEU A 20 -10.59 13.13 -20.50
N ARG A 21 -11.62 13.97 -20.30
CA ARG A 21 -12.83 13.94 -21.15
C ARG A 21 -12.63 14.70 -22.46
N ARG A 22 -12.72 13.98 -23.59
CA ARG A 22 -13.05 14.56 -24.90
C ARG A 22 -14.58 14.67 -25.08
N PRO A 23 -15.11 15.65 -25.80
CA PRO A 23 -16.51 15.64 -26.24
C PRO A 23 -16.68 14.65 -27.40
N GLY A 24 -17.46 13.60 -27.18
CA GLY A 24 -17.97 12.68 -28.19
C GLY A 24 -17.26 11.33 -28.30
N GLY A 25 -17.74 10.32 -27.58
CA GLY A 25 -17.36 8.91 -27.74
C GLY A 25 -18.44 7.99 -27.18
N VAL A 26 -18.81 6.96 -27.95
CA VAL A 26 -19.80 5.92 -27.65
C VAL A 26 -19.22 4.94 -26.61
N PRO A 27 -19.98 4.46 -25.60
CA PRO A 27 -19.46 3.56 -24.56
C PRO A 27 -19.27 2.12 -25.07
N PRO A 28 -18.23 1.38 -24.62
CA PRO A 28 -18.02 -0.03 -24.95
C PRO A 28 -18.94 -0.97 -24.17
N GLN A 29 -19.24 -2.13 -24.76
CA GLN A 29 -20.09 -3.18 -24.24
C GLN A 29 -19.37 -4.06 -23.22
N SER A 30 -20.06 -4.38 -22.13
CA SER A 30 -19.56 -5.19 -21.01
C SER A 30 -19.73 -6.69 -21.22
N GLY A 31 -18.70 -7.49 -20.91
CA GLY A 31 -18.74 -8.93 -20.77
C GLY A 31 -19.16 -9.37 -19.33
N PRO A 32 -19.47 -10.67 -19.08
CA PRO A 32 -20.28 -11.10 -17.94
C PRO A 32 -19.49 -11.13 -16.61
N ALA A 33 -20.10 -10.50 -15.61
CA ALA A 33 -19.60 -10.39 -14.24
C ALA A 33 -19.90 -11.65 -13.41
N GLY A 34 -18.91 -12.04 -12.58
CA GLY A 34 -19.07 -13.06 -11.53
C GLY A 34 -19.96 -12.55 -10.37
N ARG A 35 -20.72 -13.46 -9.78
CA ARG A 35 -21.67 -13.17 -8.70
C ARG A 35 -20.94 -12.81 -7.39
N GLU A 36 -20.97 -11.55 -6.99
CA GLU A 36 -20.67 -11.13 -5.64
C GLU A 36 -21.88 -11.27 -4.70
N ARG A 37 -21.59 -11.71 -3.48
CA ARG A 37 -22.58 -11.77 -2.39
C ARG A 37 -22.89 -10.35 -1.93
N THR A 38 -24.14 -9.96 -2.08
CA THR A 38 -24.67 -8.67 -1.59
C THR A 38 -24.82 -8.71 -0.07
N GLY A 39 -23.89 -8.09 0.66
CA GLY A 39 -24.11 -7.64 2.03
C GLY A 39 -25.09 -6.47 2.05
N GLY A 40 -26.09 -6.52 2.92
CA GLY A 40 -27.16 -5.50 3.02
C GLY A 40 -26.60 -4.09 3.28
N ARG A 41 -26.85 -3.19 2.34
CA ARG A 41 -26.54 -1.76 2.49
C ARG A 41 -27.67 -1.11 3.27
N THR A 42 -27.42 -0.79 4.55
CA THR A 42 -28.25 0.20 5.25
C THR A 42 -28.08 1.56 4.58
N ALA A 43 -29.17 2.21 4.21
CA ALA A 43 -29.15 3.55 3.61
C ALA A 43 -28.51 4.53 4.60
N ALA A 44 -27.50 5.29 4.16
CA ALA A 44 -26.92 6.36 4.96
C ALA A 44 -28.00 7.41 5.31
N PRO A 45 -28.05 7.94 6.55
CA PRO A 45 -29.00 8.98 6.91
C PRO A 45 -28.80 10.22 6.02
N SER A 46 -29.89 10.82 5.59
CA SER A 46 -29.91 11.90 4.60
C SER A 46 -29.47 13.28 5.16
N GLY A 47 -29.16 13.39 6.46
CA GLY A 47 -28.75 14.63 7.11
C GLY A 47 -27.98 14.38 8.41
N LEU A 48 -27.40 15.44 8.98
CA LEU A 48 -26.86 15.43 10.34
C LEU A 48 -27.99 15.50 11.35
N THR A 49 -27.78 14.97 12.56
CA THR A 49 -28.63 15.17 13.72
C THR A 49 -28.48 16.59 14.26
N ASP A 50 -29.43 17.07 15.07
CA ASP A 50 -29.36 18.39 15.72
C ASP A 50 -28.07 18.54 16.55
N ARG A 51 -27.63 17.44 17.19
CA ARG A 51 -26.38 17.42 17.97
C ARG A 51 -25.15 17.52 17.08
N GLU A 52 -25.13 16.85 15.94
CA GLU A 52 -24.05 16.96 14.96
C GLU A 52 -24.00 18.37 14.33
N GLU A 53 -25.15 19.00 14.05
CA GLU A 53 -25.19 20.40 13.59
C GLU A 53 -24.63 21.37 14.66
N GLN A 54 -24.94 21.13 15.94
CA GLN A 54 -24.35 21.91 17.04
C GLN A 54 -22.82 21.75 17.10
N LEU A 55 -22.30 20.51 16.99
CA LEU A 55 -20.86 20.26 16.96
C LEU A 55 -20.21 20.94 15.75
N LEU A 56 -20.83 20.85 14.59
CA LEU A 56 -20.34 21.51 13.37
C LEU A 56 -20.20 23.03 13.54
N ALA A 57 -21.13 23.65 14.28
CA ALA A 57 -21.12 25.07 14.52
C ALA A 57 -20.10 25.52 15.59
N THR A 58 -19.75 24.63 16.54
CA THR A 58 -18.96 25.01 17.72
C THR A 58 -17.52 24.49 17.69
N VAL A 59 -17.23 23.40 16.98
CA VAL A 59 -15.90 22.78 16.95
C VAL A 59 -15.16 23.20 15.67
N PRO A 60 -14.03 23.92 15.78
CA PRO A 60 -13.26 24.34 14.60
C PRO A 60 -12.71 23.15 13.80
N GLY A 61 -12.60 23.31 12.48
CA GLY A 61 -12.01 22.32 11.60
C GLY A 61 -12.93 21.13 11.27
N LEU A 62 -14.18 21.15 11.71
CA LEU A 62 -15.19 20.17 11.29
C LEU A 62 -15.81 20.54 9.95
N ILE A 63 -16.13 19.51 9.18
CA ILE A 63 -16.90 19.64 7.95
C ILE A 63 -17.94 18.52 7.86
N ARG A 64 -18.97 18.76 7.05
CA ARG A 64 -19.88 17.70 6.62
C ARG A 64 -19.23 16.89 5.49
N HIS A 65 -19.10 15.58 5.70
CA HIS A 65 -18.60 14.64 4.70
C HIS A 65 -19.46 13.37 4.67
N ARG A 66 -20.05 13.04 3.51
CA ARG A 66 -20.91 11.84 3.31
C ARG A 66 -21.97 11.64 4.39
N GLY A 67 -22.65 12.73 4.80
CA GLY A 67 -23.72 12.69 5.80
C GLY A 67 -23.26 12.57 7.26
N ARG A 68 -21.96 12.75 7.55
CA ARG A 68 -21.38 12.73 8.91
C ARG A 68 -20.44 13.90 9.13
N LEU A 69 -20.06 14.14 10.37
CA LEU A 69 -18.96 15.03 10.71
C LEU A 69 -17.64 14.39 10.40
N ALA A 70 -16.67 15.16 9.92
CA ALA A 70 -15.29 14.74 9.77
C ALA A 70 -14.34 15.90 10.13
N THR A 71 -13.21 15.57 10.74
CA THR A 71 -12.12 16.52 11.01
C THR A 71 -11.22 16.61 9.78
N VAL A 72 -10.83 17.83 9.39
CA VAL A 72 -9.89 18.02 8.28
C VAL A 72 -8.45 17.92 8.80
N ARG A 73 -7.67 16.97 8.27
CA ARG A 73 -6.27 16.74 8.63
C ARG A 73 -5.47 16.31 7.40
N ASP A 74 -4.37 17.00 7.11
CA ASP A 74 -3.46 16.70 6.01
C ASP A 74 -2.12 16.12 6.48
N ASP A 75 -1.99 15.87 7.77
CA ASP A 75 -0.76 15.47 8.47
C ASP A 75 -0.87 14.11 9.18
N LEU A 76 -1.99 13.40 9.02
CA LEU A 76 -2.27 12.18 9.77
C LEU A 76 -2.11 10.94 8.89
N LEU A 77 -1.18 10.05 9.24
CA LEU A 77 -1.05 8.74 8.61
C LEU A 77 -2.07 7.73 9.18
N PRO A 78 -2.43 6.65 8.46
CA PRO A 78 -3.39 5.66 8.94
C PRO A 78 -2.98 4.99 10.26
N ALA A 79 -1.68 4.75 10.47
CA ALA A 79 -1.17 4.18 11.71
C ALA A 79 -1.39 5.14 12.90
N ASP A 80 -1.13 6.44 12.70
CA ASP A 80 -1.31 7.46 13.74
C ASP A 80 -2.79 7.61 14.10
N ALA A 81 -3.68 7.55 13.10
CA ALA A 81 -5.13 7.58 13.32
C ALA A 81 -5.61 6.39 14.17
N ARG A 82 -5.07 5.18 13.93
CA ARG A 82 -5.37 3.98 14.74
C ARG A 82 -4.84 4.13 16.16
N THR A 83 -3.59 4.57 16.32
CA THR A 83 -2.99 4.80 17.65
C THR A 83 -3.75 5.88 18.44
N ALA A 84 -4.20 6.94 17.79
CA ALA A 84 -5.01 7.97 18.42
C ALA A 84 -6.37 7.43 18.89
N SER A 85 -7.01 6.53 18.14
CA SER A 85 -8.25 5.88 18.56
C SER A 85 -8.04 4.94 19.76
N LEU A 86 -6.96 4.15 19.76
CA LEU A 86 -6.59 3.32 20.90
C LEU A 86 -6.31 4.17 22.14
N ARG A 87 -5.54 5.25 22.00
CA ARG A 87 -5.20 6.17 23.07
C ARG A 87 -6.45 6.77 23.72
N ALA A 88 -7.39 7.25 22.92
CA ALA A 88 -8.63 7.84 23.40
C ALA A 88 -9.46 6.84 24.23
N VAL A 89 -9.55 5.59 23.77
CA VAL A 89 -10.25 4.52 24.51
C VAL A 89 -9.50 4.17 25.81
N ALA A 90 -8.20 3.98 25.76
CA ALA A 90 -7.39 3.63 26.93
C ALA A 90 -7.44 4.71 28.02
N GLU A 91 -7.28 5.99 27.64
CA GLU A 91 -7.36 7.12 28.57
C GLU A 91 -8.74 7.24 29.24
N ALA A 92 -9.82 6.98 28.49
CA ALA A 92 -11.18 6.97 29.04
C ALA A 92 -11.35 5.87 30.10
N LEU A 93 -10.86 4.66 29.84
CA LEU A 93 -10.93 3.52 30.75
C LEU A 93 -10.08 3.74 32.01
N GLU A 94 -8.85 4.24 31.85
CA GLU A 94 -7.94 4.53 32.97
C GLU A 94 -8.47 5.65 33.87
N ALA A 95 -9.03 6.73 33.29
CA ALA A 95 -9.64 7.80 34.07
C ALA A 95 -10.82 7.34 34.94
N ALA A 96 -11.52 6.30 34.49
CA ALA A 96 -12.62 5.68 35.19
C ALA A 96 -12.21 4.46 36.07
N ALA A 97 -10.89 4.15 36.12
CA ALA A 97 -10.35 2.96 36.79
C ALA A 97 -10.98 1.64 36.32
N VAL A 98 -11.34 1.55 35.03
CA VAL A 98 -11.87 0.33 34.41
C VAL A 98 -10.70 -0.51 33.89
N PRO A 99 -10.49 -1.74 34.37
CA PRO A 99 -9.44 -2.60 33.85
C PRO A 99 -9.70 -3.02 32.41
N TYR A 100 -8.64 -3.06 31.61
CA TYR A 100 -8.68 -3.52 30.22
C TYR A 100 -7.39 -4.24 29.84
N GLY A 101 -7.44 -5.01 28.75
CA GLY A 101 -6.24 -5.62 28.18
C GLY A 101 -6.24 -5.53 26.65
N LEU A 102 -5.09 -5.16 26.07
CA LEU A 102 -4.88 -5.16 24.64
C LEU A 102 -4.91 -6.60 24.10
N VAL A 103 -5.52 -6.79 22.93
CA VAL A 103 -5.56 -8.04 22.18
C VAL A 103 -4.72 -7.88 20.92
N PRO A 104 -3.44 -8.26 20.92
CA PRO A 104 -2.53 -8.11 19.78
C PRO A 104 -2.68 -9.31 18.84
N ASP A 105 -3.65 -9.25 17.95
CA ASP A 105 -3.97 -10.33 17.01
C ASP A 105 -3.46 -10.10 15.58
N GLY A 106 -2.64 -9.07 15.38
CA GLY A 106 -2.14 -8.69 14.06
C GLY A 106 -3.18 -8.01 13.15
N GLU A 107 -4.40 -7.77 13.64
CA GLU A 107 -5.40 -6.99 12.91
C GLU A 107 -4.96 -5.54 12.70
N LEU A 108 -5.54 -4.87 11.70
CA LEU A 108 -5.24 -3.47 11.44
C LEU A 108 -5.93 -2.52 12.44
N VAL A 109 -7.04 -2.95 13.05
CA VAL A 109 -7.78 -2.21 14.08
C VAL A 109 -7.31 -2.68 15.46
N HIS A 110 -6.97 -1.77 16.35
CA HIS A 110 -6.64 -2.13 17.73
C HIS A 110 -7.87 -2.67 18.47
N ARG A 111 -7.66 -3.68 19.30
CA ARG A 111 -8.70 -4.32 20.10
C ARG A 111 -8.32 -4.29 21.58
N VAL A 112 -9.26 -3.89 22.44
CA VAL A 112 -9.12 -3.96 23.89
C VAL A 112 -10.27 -4.77 24.47
N ALA A 113 -9.94 -5.66 25.38
CA ALA A 113 -10.90 -6.56 26.04
C ALA A 113 -11.31 -6.02 27.40
N ILE A 114 -12.60 -6.14 27.71
CA ILE A 114 -13.23 -5.69 28.94
C ILE A 114 -13.94 -6.89 29.62
N ALA A 115 -13.80 -6.99 30.94
CA ALA A 115 -14.49 -8.00 31.73
C ALA A 115 -16.03 -7.81 31.67
N PRO A 116 -16.81 -8.90 31.72
CA PRO A 116 -18.27 -8.83 31.68
C PRO A 116 -18.87 -7.90 32.71
N GLY A 117 -18.31 -7.88 33.93
CA GLY A 117 -18.76 -7.02 35.02
C GLY A 117 -18.48 -5.53 34.84
N ASP A 118 -17.49 -5.17 34.00
CA ASP A 118 -17.05 -3.79 33.80
C ASP A 118 -17.67 -3.15 32.57
N ARG A 119 -18.49 -3.88 31.80
CA ARG A 119 -19.10 -3.44 30.53
C ARG A 119 -19.81 -2.09 30.65
N ALA A 120 -20.71 -1.95 31.64
CA ALA A 120 -21.50 -0.72 31.82
C ALA A 120 -20.60 0.47 32.21
N ALA A 121 -19.59 0.26 33.05
CA ALA A 121 -18.62 1.27 33.44
C ALA A 121 -17.77 1.71 32.24
N ALA A 122 -17.32 0.78 31.42
CA ALA A 122 -16.55 1.05 30.20
C ALA A 122 -17.34 1.87 29.18
N LEU A 123 -18.59 1.48 28.90
CA LEU A 123 -19.48 2.24 28.00
C LEU A 123 -19.69 3.68 28.48
N LYS A 124 -19.95 3.84 29.78
CA LYS A 124 -20.12 5.18 30.39
C LYS A 124 -18.85 6.02 30.36
N ALA A 125 -17.70 5.40 30.64
CA ALA A 125 -16.39 6.08 30.61
C ALA A 125 -16.06 6.59 29.22
N CYS A 126 -16.19 5.75 28.20
CA CYS A 126 -15.96 6.13 26.81
C CYS A 126 -16.94 7.21 26.34
N ALA A 127 -18.22 7.12 26.67
CA ALA A 127 -19.21 8.14 26.33
C ALA A 127 -18.87 9.50 26.94
N ALA A 128 -18.51 9.52 28.24
CA ALA A 128 -18.13 10.74 28.95
C ALA A 128 -16.88 11.40 28.34
N ALA A 129 -15.86 10.60 27.99
CA ALA A 129 -14.65 11.08 27.35
C ALA A 129 -14.89 11.61 25.92
N CYS A 130 -15.92 11.13 25.25
CA CYS A 130 -16.29 11.55 23.89
C CYS A 130 -17.26 12.74 23.85
N THR A 131 -17.75 13.23 25.01
CA THR A 131 -18.71 14.32 25.08
C THR A 131 -18.19 15.58 24.40
N GLY A 132 -18.95 16.10 23.44
CA GLY A 132 -18.57 17.30 22.68
C GLY A 132 -17.50 17.09 21.63
N LEU A 133 -17.08 15.86 21.37
CA LEU A 133 -16.08 15.51 20.36
C LEU A 133 -16.76 14.81 19.14
N PRO A 134 -16.23 15.00 17.93
CA PRO A 134 -16.76 14.38 16.71
C PRO A 134 -16.29 12.91 16.58
N LEU A 135 -16.49 12.12 17.63
CA LEU A 135 -16.20 10.70 17.64
C LEU A 135 -17.50 9.91 17.44
N TYR A 136 -17.38 8.81 16.71
CA TYR A 136 -18.49 7.90 16.45
C TYR A 136 -18.20 6.54 17.06
N ALA A 137 -19.27 5.82 17.39
CA ALA A 137 -19.23 4.44 17.82
C ALA A 137 -20.06 3.59 16.85
N ARG A 138 -19.47 2.49 16.38
CA ARG A 138 -20.15 1.45 15.61
C ARG A 138 -20.40 0.25 16.52
N LEU A 139 -21.64 -0.21 16.58
CA LEU A 139 -22.01 -1.35 17.41
C LEU A 139 -21.72 -2.65 16.63
N LEU A 140 -21.06 -3.61 17.28
CA LEU A 140 -20.70 -4.90 16.73
C LEU A 140 -21.47 -6.01 17.46
N THR A 141 -22.20 -6.81 16.70
CA THR A 141 -22.96 -7.96 17.19
C THR A 141 -22.45 -9.24 16.53
N ALA A 142 -22.93 -10.39 16.95
CA ALA A 142 -22.62 -11.66 16.30
C ALA A 142 -23.15 -11.73 14.86
N ASP A 143 -24.22 -10.97 14.56
CA ASP A 143 -24.89 -10.99 13.26
C ASP A 143 -24.35 -9.93 12.28
N GLY A 144 -23.47 -9.02 12.75
CA GLY A 144 -22.86 -7.99 11.91
C GLY A 144 -22.68 -6.64 12.61
N GLU A 145 -22.48 -5.60 11.79
CA GLU A 145 -22.24 -4.22 12.22
C GLU A 145 -23.51 -3.37 12.09
N ALA A 146 -23.87 -2.62 13.12
CA ALA A 146 -24.92 -1.61 13.07
C ALA A 146 -24.36 -0.25 12.59
N GLY A 147 -25.26 0.71 12.29
CA GLY A 147 -24.86 2.06 11.89
C GLY A 147 -24.08 2.81 12.99
N ASP A 148 -23.34 3.84 12.59
CA ASP A 148 -22.58 4.66 13.52
C ASP A 148 -23.51 5.64 14.27
N VAL A 149 -23.25 5.84 15.56
CA VAL A 149 -23.87 6.84 16.44
C VAL A 149 -22.77 7.74 17.00
N LEU A 150 -23.12 8.93 17.50
CA LEU A 150 -22.14 9.72 18.27
C LEU A 150 -21.70 8.92 19.50
N ALA A 151 -20.39 8.88 19.76
CA ALA A 151 -19.83 8.08 20.82
C ALA A 151 -20.26 8.57 22.23
N GLU A 152 -20.65 9.84 22.36
CA GLU A 152 -21.23 10.38 23.59
C GLU A 152 -22.58 9.74 23.95
N ASP A 153 -23.32 9.20 22.98
CA ASP A 153 -24.63 8.54 23.16
C ASP A 153 -24.52 7.02 23.34
N LEU A 154 -23.29 6.49 23.48
CA LEU A 154 -22.99 5.06 23.43
C LEU A 154 -23.82 4.19 24.38
N PRO A 155 -24.04 4.54 25.68
CA PRO A 155 -24.86 3.73 26.58
C PRO A 155 -26.32 3.60 26.10
N ALA A 156 -26.93 4.71 25.67
CA ALA A 156 -28.30 4.73 25.17
C ALA A 156 -28.45 3.97 23.85
N ALA A 157 -27.45 4.09 22.96
CA ALA A 157 -27.42 3.38 21.68
C ALA A 157 -27.32 1.85 21.86
N VAL A 158 -26.51 1.39 22.81
CA VAL A 158 -26.40 -0.03 23.14
C VAL A 158 -27.70 -0.54 23.75
N GLU A 159 -28.31 0.19 24.68
CA GLU A 159 -29.61 -0.16 25.27
C GLU A 159 -30.72 -0.24 24.22
N ALA A 160 -30.78 0.73 23.30
CA ALA A 160 -31.75 0.74 22.22
C ALA A 160 -31.55 -0.44 21.25
N ALA A 161 -30.29 -0.79 20.96
CA ALA A 161 -29.96 -1.92 20.09
C ALA A 161 -30.38 -3.27 20.71
N GLU A 162 -30.24 -3.43 22.02
CA GLU A 162 -30.55 -4.69 22.73
C GLU A 162 -32.03 -4.80 23.15
N ASN A 163 -32.69 -3.70 23.53
CA ASN A 163 -34.01 -3.70 24.15
C ASN A 163 -35.10 -2.94 23.35
N GLY A 164 -34.76 -2.22 22.26
CA GLY A 164 -35.71 -1.44 21.48
C GLY A 164 -36.74 -2.31 20.74
N PRO A 165 -37.87 -1.75 20.24
CA PRO A 165 -38.84 -2.48 19.42
C PRO A 165 -38.17 -3.00 18.13
N PRO A 166 -38.57 -4.15 17.54
CA PRO A 166 -38.02 -4.62 16.27
C PRO A 166 -38.29 -3.57 15.19
N ASP A 167 -37.29 -3.25 14.35
CA ASP A 167 -37.45 -2.32 13.25
C ASP A 167 -38.64 -2.72 12.39
N GLY A 168 -39.61 -1.76 12.26
CA GLY A 168 -40.90 -1.97 11.62
C GLY A 168 -40.75 -2.34 10.14
N THR A 169 -40.85 -3.63 9.87
CA THR A 169 -41.54 -4.14 8.70
C THR A 169 -42.67 -4.99 9.24
N ALA A 170 -43.88 -4.43 9.26
CA ALA A 170 -45.10 -5.17 9.50
C ALA A 170 -45.16 -6.34 8.51
N ALA A 171 -44.86 -7.54 8.97
CA ALA A 171 -45.30 -8.74 8.31
C ALA A 171 -46.79 -8.90 8.59
N GLU A 172 -47.62 -8.42 7.66
CA GLU A 172 -49.03 -8.77 7.58
C GLU A 172 -49.18 -10.25 7.14
N ASP A 173 -48.62 -11.19 7.90
CA ASP A 173 -49.02 -12.59 7.79
C ASP A 173 -48.81 -13.26 9.15
N GLY A 174 -49.94 -13.45 9.84
CA GLY A 174 -50.06 -14.01 11.18
C GLY A 174 -49.58 -15.46 11.32
N ARG A 175 -48.31 -15.70 11.20
CA ARG A 175 -47.62 -16.91 11.70
C ARG A 175 -46.58 -16.47 12.72
N GLY A 176 -46.88 -16.73 13.98
CA GLY A 176 -46.00 -16.49 15.09
C GLY A 176 -44.65 -17.16 14.85
N THR A 177 -43.61 -16.37 14.57
CA THR A 177 -42.24 -16.78 14.69
C THR A 177 -41.82 -16.51 16.14
N ASP A 178 -41.35 -17.57 16.78
CA ASP A 178 -40.68 -17.64 18.08
C ASP A 178 -39.81 -16.38 18.26
N GLY A 179 -39.92 -15.69 19.42
CA GLY A 179 -39.33 -14.39 19.64
C GLY A 179 -37.86 -14.38 19.30
N THR A 180 -37.48 -13.77 18.20
CA THR A 180 -36.10 -13.55 17.79
C THR A 180 -35.45 -12.66 18.84
N GLN A 181 -34.70 -13.30 19.76
CA GLN A 181 -33.87 -12.62 20.71
C GLN A 181 -32.88 -11.75 19.92
N ARG A 182 -32.90 -10.44 20.13
CA ARG A 182 -31.98 -9.53 19.46
C ARG A 182 -30.53 -9.87 19.78
N ALA A 183 -29.67 -9.75 18.78
CA ALA A 183 -28.25 -9.99 18.97
C ALA A 183 -27.66 -8.98 19.96
N ARG A 184 -27.06 -9.50 21.03
CA ARG A 184 -26.37 -8.70 22.04
C ARG A 184 -25.18 -7.96 21.39
N VAL A 185 -24.99 -6.70 21.79
CA VAL A 185 -23.80 -5.92 21.39
C VAL A 185 -22.58 -6.48 22.10
N ARG A 186 -21.66 -7.09 21.34
CA ARG A 186 -20.47 -7.79 21.83
C ARG A 186 -19.22 -6.91 21.81
N ALA A 187 -19.21 -5.87 20.98
CA ALA A 187 -18.15 -4.87 20.95
C ALA A 187 -18.68 -3.54 20.42
N VAL A 188 -17.90 -2.48 20.63
CA VAL A 188 -18.13 -1.17 20.01
C VAL A 188 -16.82 -0.67 19.42
N ARG A 189 -16.86 -0.19 18.18
CA ARG A 189 -15.72 0.42 17.52
C ARG A 189 -15.80 1.92 17.62
N ILE A 190 -14.92 2.51 18.41
CA ILE A 190 -14.83 3.98 18.56
C ILE A 190 -13.83 4.50 17.52
N HIS A 191 -14.26 5.48 16.72
CA HIS A 191 -13.44 6.04 15.66
C HIS A 191 -13.71 7.54 15.45
N ARG A 192 -12.74 8.23 14.90
CA ARG A 192 -12.86 9.62 14.47
C ARG A 192 -12.84 9.68 12.95
N PRO A 193 -13.89 10.14 12.29
CA PRO A 193 -13.83 10.40 10.86
C PRO A 193 -12.86 11.55 10.58
N VAL A 194 -11.89 11.29 9.72
CA VAL A 194 -10.90 12.28 9.27
C VAL A 194 -10.91 12.32 7.76
N VAL A 195 -10.75 13.49 7.20
CA VAL A 195 -10.67 13.69 5.76
C VAL A 195 -9.58 14.70 5.44
N THR A 196 -8.83 14.49 4.38
CA THR A 196 -7.87 15.47 3.90
C THR A 196 -8.58 16.68 3.27
N SER A 197 -7.93 17.84 3.24
CA SER A 197 -8.47 19.07 2.65
C SER A 197 -8.90 18.87 1.20
N GLY A 198 -8.15 18.07 0.42
CA GLY A 198 -8.50 17.64 -0.93
C GLY A 198 -9.67 16.67 -1.02
N ARG A 199 -10.15 16.12 0.10
CA ARG A 199 -11.22 15.12 0.22
C ARG A 199 -10.97 13.84 -0.59
N THR A 200 -9.70 13.50 -0.78
CA THR A 200 -9.27 12.33 -1.56
C THR A 200 -8.91 11.13 -0.70
N LEU A 201 -8.53 11.37 0.56
CA LEU A 201 -8.29 10.34 1.56
C LEU A 201 -9.23 10.56 2.75
N VAL A 202 -9.84 9.48 3.19
CA VAL A 202 -10.82 9.49 4.29
C VAL A 202 -10.47 8.35 5.22
N TYR A 203 -10.43 8.64 6.51
CA TYR A 203 -10.35 7.64 7.58
C TYR A 203 -11.70 7.54 8.27
N GLY A 204 -12.07 6.33 8.62
CA GLY A 204 -13.34 6.03 9.28
C GLY A 204 -13.17 4.87 10.28
N PRO A 205 -14.11 3.94 10.32
CA PRO A 205 -14.07 2.81 11.24
C PRO A 205 -12.81 1.92 11.13
N GLU A 206 -12.18 1.86 9.96
CA GLU A 206 -10.94 1.09 9.72
C GLU A 206 -9.73 1.62 10.51
N THR A 207 -9.82 2.83 11.05
CA THR A 207 -8.82 3.40 11.96
C THR A 207 -9.31 3.51 13.40
N GLY A 208 -10.41 2.85 13.75
CA GLY A 208 -10.98 2.84 15.08
C GLY A 208 -10.23 1.95 16.07
N CYS A 209 -10.78 1.89 17.29
CA CYS A 209 -10.41 0.94 18.33
C CYS A 209 -11.64 0.17 18.78
N ASP A 210 -11.56 -1.15 18.79
CA ASP A 210 -12.63 -2.03 19.25
C ASP A 210 -12.53 -2.23 20.77
N LEU A 211 -13.62 -1.91 21.46
CA LEU A 211 -13.86 -2.21 22.84
C LEU A 211 -14.72 -3.48 22.91
N GLU A 212 -14.11 -4.63 23.19
CA GLU A 212 -14.76 -5.95 23.20
C GLU A 212 -15.23 -6.35 24.60
N PHE A 213 -16.49 -6.80 24.69
CA PHE A 213 -17.08 -7.32 25.91
C PHE A 213 -17.07 -8.85 25.86
N TRP A 214 -16.08 -9.44 26.54
CA TRP A 214 -15.98 -10.89 26.59
C TRP A 214 -17.00 -11.47 27.56
N GLU A 215 -17.45 -12.68 27.35
CA GLU A 215 -18.57 -13.26 28.06
C GLU A 215 -18.15 -14.54 28.78
N VAL A 216 -18.74 -14.76 29.95
CA VAL A 216 -18.65 -16.06 30.62
C VAL A 216 -19.65 -16.99 29.94
N PRO A 217 -19.22 -18.15 29.43
CA PRO A 217 -20.13 -19.09 28.78
C PRO A 217 -21.07 -19.73 29.79
N ASP A 218 -22.27 -20.13 29.36
CA ASP A 218 -23.28 -20.78 30.18
C ASP A 218 -22.79 -22.13 30.76
N SER A 219 -21.78 -22.75 30.16
CA SER A 219 -21.16 -23.99 30.66
C SER A 219 -20.40 -23.83 31.95
N GLY A 220 -20.12 -22.60 32.41
CA GLY A 220 -19.46 -22.33 33.70
C GLY A 220 -17.98 -22.75 33.77
N GLU A 221 -17.39 -23.22 32.70
CA GLU A 221 -15.97 -23.49 32.60
C GLU A 221 -15.21 -22.16 32.54
N GLY A 222 -14.28 -21.90 33.42
CA GLY A 222 -13.61 -20.63 33.71
C GLY A 222 -12.92 -19.89 32.57
N ALA A 223 -13.26 -20.15 31.29
CA ALA A 223 -12.78 -19.47 30.13
C ALA A 223 -13.80 -18.41 29.64
N LEU A 224 -13.31 -17.35 28.98
CA LEU A 224 -14.11 -16.28 28.43
C LEU A 224 -14.31 -16.49 26.93
N ALA A 225 -15.54 -16.32 26.44
CA ALA A 225 -15.87 -16.34 25.02
C ALA A 225 -15.58 -14.98 24.38
N VAL A 226 -14.89 -14.97 23.25
CA VAL A 226 -14.54 -13.78 22.47
C VAL A 226 -15.50 -13.56 21.31
N LEU A 227 -15.60 -12.33 20.80
CA LEU A 227 -16.45 -12.01 19.64
C LEU A 227 -15.86 -12.54 18.33
N ARG A 228 -14.56 -12.38 18.17
CA ARG A 228 -13.80 -12.81 16.98
C ARG A 228 -12.68 -13.71 17.43
N GLU A 229 -12.35 -14.68 16.60
CA GLU A 229 -11.21 -15.57 16.86
C GLU A 229 -9.95 -14.74 17.12
N THR A 230 -9.21 -15.16 18.13
CA THR A 230 -7.93 -14.57 18.50
C THR A 230 -6.81 -15.56 18.13
N PRO A 231 -5.53 -15.18 18.17
CA PRO A 231 -4.43 -16.14 18.03
C PRO A 231 -4.47 -17.28 19.07
N TYR A 232 -5.15 -17.08 20.19
CA TYR A 232 -5.39 -18.11 21.22
C TYR A 232 -6.65 -18.95 20.95
N GLY A 233 -7.49 -18.59 19.97
CA GLY A 233 -8.74 -19.23 19.61
C GLY A 233 -9.98 -18.46 20.07
N TRP A 234 -11.12 -19.17 20.19
CA TRP A 234 -12.43 -18.62 20.56
C TRP A 234 -12.67 -18.50 22.07
N TRP A 235 -11.78 -19.09 22.88
CA TRP A 235 -11.87 -19.17 24.33
C TRP A 235 -10.57 -18.70 24.94
N VAL A 236 -10.64 -17.75 25.85
CA VAL A 236 -9.49 -17.15 26.53
C VAL A 236 -9.58 -17.43 28.02
N PRO A 237 -8.49 -17.85 28.66
CA PRO A 237 -8.56 -18.33 30.05
C PRO A 237 -8.89 -17.22 31.08
N SER A 238 -8.44 -15.99 30.84
CA SER A 238 -8.69 -14.86 31.75
C SER A 238 -8.38 -13.53 31.05
N LEU A 239 -8.79 -12.42 31.66
CA LEU A 239 -8.44 -11.04 31.29
C LEU A 239 -7.27 -10.48 32.12
N ALA A 240 -6.54 -11.33 32.86
CA ALA A 240 -5.35 -10.87 33.56
C ALA A 240 -4.37 -10.24 32.58
N ALA A 241 -3.81 -9.08 32.91
CA ALA A 241 -2.91 -8.29 32.09
C ALA A 241 -1.74 -7.80 32.95
N SER A 242 -0.77 -8.69 33.18
CA SER A 242 0.43 -8.43 33.97
C SER A 242 1.61 -7.92 33.15
N THR A 243 1.52 -8.01 31.84
CA THR A 243 2.54 -7.55 30.87
C THR A 243 2.06 -6.33 30.10
N THR A 244 3.00 -5.59 29.51
CA THR A 244 2.69 -4.44 28.66
C THR A 244 3.26 -4.61 27.27
N ARG A 245 2.69 -3.89 26.30
CA ARG A 245 3.22 -3.72 24.95
C ARG A 245 3.33 -2.23 24.63
N ARG A 246 4.49 -1.85 24.14
CA ARG A 246 4.70 -0.49 23.64
C ARG A 246 4.12 -0.31 22.25
N ILE A 247 3.23 0.67 22.11
CA ILE A 247 2.70 1.14 20.83
C ILE A 247 3.00 2.63 20.79
N ASP A 248 3.80 3.04 19.80
CA ASP A 248 4.32 4.39 19.69
C ASP A 248 5.10 4.81 20.98
N ASP A 249 4.69 5.86 21.66
CA ASP A 249 5.35 6.40 22.85
C ASP A 249 4.78 5.87 24.19
N ARG A 250 3.79 4.95 24.14
CA ARG A 250 3.03 4.52 25.31
C ARG A 250 3.00 3.00 25.51
N GLU A 251 3.02 2.59 26.78
CA GLU A 251 2.80 1.20 27.20
C GLU A 251 1.32 0.92 27.46
N TYR A 252 0.81 -0.20 26.94
CA TYR A 252 -0.56 -0.66 27.12
C TYR A 252 -0.57 -2.04 27.78
N PRO A 253 -1.45 -2.31 28.77
CA PRO A 253 -1.57 -3.64 29.34
C PRO A 253 -2.03 -4.64 28.28
N VAL A 254 -1.43 -5.82 28.26
CA VAL A 254 -1.74 -6.91 27.31
C VAL A 254 -2.34 -8.06 28.08
N VAL A 255 -3.41 -8.66 27.57
CA VAL A 255 -3.97 -9.88 28.15
C VAL A 255 -2.92 -10.98 28.15
N ASP A 256 -2.65 -11.58 29.30
CA ASP A 256 -1.47 -12.43 29.54
C ASP A 256 -1.33 -13.61 28.59
N CYS A 257 -2.43 -14.22 28.13
CA CYS A 257 -2.36 -15.29 27.15
C CYS A 257 -1.76 -14.87 25.81
N PHE A 258 -1.73 -13.57 25.50
CA PHE A 258 -1.11 -13.02 24.29
C PHE A 258 0.33 -12.55 24.50
N SER A 259 0.93 -12.78 25.65
CA SER A 259 2.34 -12.50 25.90
C SER A 259 3.26 -13.54 25.22
N SER A 260 2.74 -14.70 24.85
CA SER A 260 3.43 -15.74 24.10
C SER A 260 3.51 -15.40 22.61
N ARG A 261 4.48 -15.97 21.90
CA ARG A 261 4.54 -15.90 20.43
C ARG A 261 3.55 -16.89 19.83
N PHE A 262 2.91 -16.44 18.75
CA PHE A 262 1.96 -17.26 18.00
C PHE A 262 2.56 -17.69 16.64
N PRO A 263 2.03 -18.77 16.05
CA PRO A 263 2.55 -19.30 14.78
C PRO A 263 2.56 -18.28 13.63
N ASP A 264 1.68 -17.28 13.66
CA ASP A 264 1.57 -16.25 12.63
C ASP A 264 2.41 -14.99 12.89
N ASP A 265 3.11 -14.93 14.04
CA ASP A 265 3.93 -13.77 14.38
C ASP A 265 5.18 -13.72 13.49
N ILE A 266 5.42 -12.56 12.90
CA ILE A 266 6.68 -12.23 12.21
C ILE A 266 7.49 -11.32 13.12
N ASP A 267 8.63 -11.82 13.59
CA ASP A 267 9.51 -11.14 14.57
C ASP A 267 10.89 -10.78 14.01
N PHE A 268 11.14 -11.10 12.75
CA PHE A 268 12.35 -10.70 12.06
C PHE A 268 12.23 -9.33 11.39
N PRO A 269 13.32 -8.56 11.29
CA PRO A 269 13.29 -7.26 10.64
C PRO A 269 13.11 -7.40 9.13
N ILE A 270 12.28 -6.51 8.57
CA ILE A 270 12.06 -6.40 7.12
C ILE A 270 12.40 -4.98 6.71
N ASP A 271 13.29 -4.84 5.72
CA ASP A 271 13.66 -3.57 5.12
C ASP A 271 12.94 -3.35 3.78
N ALA A 272 12.97 -2.12 3.26
CA ALA A 272 12.63 -1.80 1.88
C ALA A 272 13.87 -1.33 1.13
N VAL A 273 14.01 -1.74 -0.12
CA VAL A 273 15.04 -1.28 -1.04
C VAL A 273 14.34 -0.68 -2.25
N ILE A 274 14.69 0.55 -2.61
CA ILE A 274 14.12 1.25 -3.77
C ILE A 274 15.29 1.64 -4.68
N THR A 275 15.22 1.32 -5.96
CA THR A 275 16.15 1.83 -6.97
C THR A 275 15.54 3.05 -7.65
N TRP A 276 16.35 4.10 -7.84
CA TRP A 276 15.89 5.35 -8.42
C TRP A 276 17.03 6.15 -9.04
N VAL A 277 16.74 6.81 -10.16
CA VAL A 277 17.59 7.83 -10.76
C VAL A 277 16.72 8.96 -11.33
N ASP A 278 17.30 10.15 -11.44
CA ASP A 278 16.69 11.30 -12.10
C ASP A 278 17.48 11.65 -13.35
N ALA A 279 16.92 11.31 -14.52
CA ALA A 279 17.51 11.67 -15.81
C ALA A 279 17.42 13.18 -16.12
N ALA A 280 16.70 13.97 -15.36
CA ALA A 280 16.71 15.43 -15.51
C ALA A 280 17.99 16.05 -14.95
N ASP A 281 18.76 15.33 -14.10
CA ASP A 281 20.06 15.77 -13.60
C ASP A 281 21.08 15.87 -14.74
N PRO A 282 21.61 17.07 -15.05
CA PRO A 282 22.57 17.25 -16.12
C PRO A 282 23.90 16.51 -15.90
N ALA A 283 24.35 16.36 -14.64
CA ALA A 283 25.61 15.69 -14.32
C ALA A 283 25.48 14.18 -14.57
N TRP A 284 24.37 13.59 -14.13
CA TRP A 284 24.06 12.18 -14.39
C TRP A 284 23.95 11.91 -15.89
N ARG A 285 23.18 12.76 -16.60
CA ARG A 285 23.02 12.64 -18.06
C ARG A 285 24.34 12.68 -18.80
N HIS A 286 25.23 13.59 -18.42
CA HIS A 286 26.57 13.67 -19.02
C HIS A 286 27.40 12.40 -18.81
N ARG A 287 27.32 11.77 -17.61
CA ARG A 287 27.99 10.48 -17.34
C ARG A 287 27.43 9.37 -18.21
N ARG A 288 26.09 9.24 -18.28
CA ARG A 288 25.39 8.26 -19.13
C ARG A 288 25.77 8.39 -20.59
N ASP A 289 25.72 9.61 -21.14
CA ASP A 289 26.00 9.86 -22.57
C ASP A 289 27.46 9.54 -22.90
N ARG A 290 28.42 9.89 -22.04
CA ARG A 290 29.82 9.48 -22.18
C ARG A 290 30.02 7.96 -22.14
N ALA A 291 29.30 7.28 -21.26
CA ALA A 291 29.35 5.83 -21.18
C ALA A 291 28.78 5.20 -22.46
N ALA A 292 27.69 5.74 -23.02
CA ALA A 292 27.09 5.29 -24.27
C ALA A 292 28.06 5.47 -25.44
N GLU A 293 28.76 6.61 -25.54
CA GLU A 293 29.78 6.86 -26.56
C GLU A 293 30.96 5.87 -26.45
N ALA A 294 31.42 5.58 -25.22
CA ALA A 294 32.50 4.63 -24.95
C ALA A 294 32.11 3.20 -25.34
N GLU A 295 30.87 2.79 -25.01
CA GLU A 295 30.35 1.47 -25.35
C GLU A 295 30.19 1.31 -26.88
N ALA A 296 29.66 2.32 -27.56
CA ALA A 296 29.55 2.36 -29.03
C ALA A 296 30.93 2.26 -29.71
N GLY A 297 31.96 2.91 -29.13
CA GLY A 297 33.34 2.85 -29.63
C GLY A 297 34.06 1.52 -29.34
N SER A 298 33.54 0.69 -28.47
CA SER A 298 34.18 -0.59 -28.06
C SER A 298 34.11 -1.69 -29.11
N GLY A 299 33.29 -1.54 -30.14
CA GLY A 299 33.08 -2.52 -31.21
C GLY A 299 32.45 -3.84 -30.73
N ARG A 300 31.92 -3.89 -29.50
CA ARG A 300 31.14 -5.04 -29.03
C ARG A 300 29.81 -5.11 -29.80
N PRO A 301 29.45 -6.27 -30.39
CA PRO A 301 28.19 -6.41 -31.06
C PRO A 301 27.04 -6.31 -30.03
N HIS A 302 26.34 -5.19 -29.99
CA HIS A 302 25.04 -5.12 -29.35
C HIS A 302 24.02 -5.81 -30.25
N ARG A 303 23.28 -6.76 -29.69
CA ARG A 303 22.14 -7.36 -30.36
C ARG A 303 21.02 -6.33 -30.37
N PRO A 304 20.57 -5.82 -31.54
CA PRO A 304 19.55 -4.79 -31.59
C PRO A 304 18.26 -5.30 -30.97
N SER A 305 17.64 -4.50 -30.10
CA SER A 305 16.25 -4.70 -29.69
C SER A 305 15.39 -4.62 -30.96
N GLY A 306 14.51 -5.61 -31.14
CA GLY A 306 13.67 -5.71 -32.34
C GLY A 306 12.57 -4.66 -32.39
N ALA A 307 12.93 -3.41 -32.68
CA ALA A 307 11.99 -2.45 -33.21
C ALA A 307 11.94 -2.67 -34.74
N GLY A 308 10.76 -2.91 -35.26
CA GLY A 308 10.55 -3.12 -36.70
C GLY A 308 11.16 -2.00 -37.53
N ALA A 309 12.08 -2.38 -38.43
CA ALA A 309 12.58 -1.47 -39.45
C ALA A 309 11.42 -1.01 -40.32
N ILE A 310 10.97 0.20 -40.11
CA ILE A 310 10.29 1.00 -41.13
C ILE A 310 11.20 2.20 -41.39
N ASP A 311 11.74 2.20 -42.61
CA ASP A 311 12.41 3.35 -43.19
C ASP A 311 11.52 4.59 -43.02
N ASP A 312 11.96 5.54 -42.24
CA ASP A 312 11.65 6.94 -42.51
C ASP A 312 12.82 7.83 -42.07
N MET A 313 13.46 8.38 -43.10
CA MET A 313 14.55 9.34 -43.01
C MET A 313 13.98 10.67 -42.57
N ALA A 314 14.19 11.09 -41.33
CA ALA A 314 14.39 12.51 -41.02
C ALA A 314 14.87 12.73 -39.58
N GLU A 315 16.06 13.31 -39.48
CA GLU A 315 16.48 14.25 -38.46
C GLU A 315 16.68 13.73 -37.01
N THR A 316 17.88 13.16 -36.77
CA THR A 316 18.69 13.65 -35.62
C THR A 316 20.15 13.22 -35.82
N ALA A 317 21.02 14.17 -36.11
CA ALA A 317 22.45 13.99 -36.41
C ALA A 317 23.34 13.66 -35.19
N HIS A 318 22.79 13.09 -34.10
CA HIS A 318 23.56 12.71 -32.92
C HIS A 318 23.59 11.20 -32.63
N THR A 319 22.94 10.34 -33.38
CA THR A 319 22.74 8.93 -33.06
C THR A 319 23.48 7.91 -33.90
N ALA A 320 24.33 8.31 -34.80
CA ALA A 320 25.02 7.39 -35.72
C ALA A 320 26.05 6.45 -35.03
N GLY A 321 26.40 6.67 -33.77
CA GLY A 321 27.38 5.86 -33.01
C GLY A 321 26.78 4.91 -31.96
N THR A 322 25.53 5.09 -31.54
CA THR A 322 24.91 4.37 -30.44
C THR A 322 23.84 3.34 -30.85
N ALA A 323 23.79 3.03 -32.15
CA ALA A 323 22.83 2.05 -32.68
C ALA A 323 22.97 0.69 -32.00
N GLY A 324 21.93 0.27 -31.26
CA GLY A 324 21.88 -1.00 -30.51
C GLY A 324 21.98 -0.88 -29.00
N ILE A 325 22.26 0.31 -28.43
CA ILE A 325 22.26 0.56 -26.99
C ILE A 325 20.85 1.01 -26.58
N ASP A 326 20.28 0.40 -25.54
CA ASP A 326 18.96 0.79 -25.01
C ASP A 326 19.09 2.07 -24.15
N LEU A 327 18.82 3.20 -24.77
CA LEU A 327 18.83 4.55 -24.18
C LEU A 327 17.43 5.14 -24.04
N ALA A 328 16.40 4.33 -24.10
CA ALA A 328 15.01 4.78 -24.03
C ALA A 328 14.78 5.68 -22.80
N GLU A 329 14.32 6.91 -23.03
CA GLU A 329 14.18 7.94 -21.98
C GLU A 329 13.19 7.55 -20.89
N ASN A 330 12.14 6.78 -21.22
CA ASN A 330 11.13 6.30 -20.28
C ASN A 330 11.72 5.48 -19.13
N ARG A 331 12.87 4.81 -19.35
CA ARG A 331 13.55 4.00 -18.32
C ARG A 331 14.22 4.80 -17.21
N TYR A 332 14.43 6.07 -17.42
CA TYR A 332 15.18 6.95 -16.50
C TYR A 332 14.39 8.19 -16.11
N ARG A 333 13.16 8.30 -16.61
CA ARG A 333 12.32 9.47 -16.39
C ARG A 333 11.73 9.42 -14.98
N ASP A 334 11.98 10.46 -14.18
CA ASP A 334 11.31 10.71 -12.91
C ASP A 334 10.17 11.71 -13.11
N ARG A 335 8.96 11.35 -12.70
CA ARG A 335 7.78 12.22 -12.63
C ARG A 335 7.41 12.56 -11.19
N GLY A 336 8.29 12.23 -10.24
CA GLY A 336 8.11 12.37 -8.80
C GLY A 336 7.53 11.13 -8.14
N GLU A 337 7.53 9.97 -8.81
CA GLU A 337 7.00 8.70 -8.34
C GLU A 337 7.63 8.29 -7.01
N LEU A 338 8.96 8.40 -6.88
CA LEU A 338 9.70 8.04 -5.66
C LEU A 338 9.09 8.64 -4.39
N ARG A 339 8.67 9.92 -4.44
CA ARG A 339 8.06 10.58 -3.27
C ARG A 339 6.82 9.84 -2.79
N TYR A 340 5.97 9.42 -3.72
CA TYR A 340 4.72 8.74 -3.42
C TYR A 340 4.93 7.25 -3.12
N CYS A 341 5.96 6.61 -3.68
CA CYS A 341 6.40 5.29 -3.26
C CYS A 341 6.75 5.32 -1.76
N LEU A 342 7.56 6.28 -1.32
CA LEU A 342 7.90 6.49 0.10
C LEU A 342 6.68 6.84 0.96
N ARG A 343 5.75 7.67 0.47
CA ARG A 343 4.47 7.94 1.15
C ARG A 343 3.64 6.67 1.32
N SER A 344 3.61 5.79 0.30
CA SER A 344 2.88 4.53 0.34
C SER A 344 3.44 3.58 1.40
N ILE A 345 4.78 3.47 1.49
CA ILE A 345 5.46 2.66 2.50
C ILE A 345 5.18 3.21 3.91
N ALA A 346 5.31 4.52 4.11
CA ALA A 346 5.04 5.16 5.39
C ALA A 346 3.58 4.97 5.84
N ALA A 347 2.63 5.09 4.92
CA ALA A 347 1.20 4.99 5.22
C ALA A 347 0.73 3.55 5.44
N TYR A 348 1.24 2.60 4.65
CA TYR A 348 0.64 1.28 4.53
C TYR A 348 1.53 0.11 4.97
N ALA A 349 2.83 0.35 5.19
CA ALA A 349 3.77 -0.61 5.74
C ALA A 349 4.65 0.00 6.85
N PRO A 350 4.08 0.57 7.94
CA PRO A 350 4.84 1.24 9.00
C PRO A 350 5.80 0.28 9.74
N TRP A 351 5.61 -1.03 9.59
CA TRP A 351 6.44 -2.10 10.12
C TRP A 351 7.77 -2.28 9.37
N VAL A 352 7.97 -1.66 8.21
CA VAL A 352 9.26 -1.64 7.51
C VAL A 352 10.30 -0.96 8.40
N ARG A 353 11.40 -1.65 8.70
CA ARG A 353 12.43 -1.18 9.63
C ARG A 353 13.19 0.03 9.07
N ARG A 354 13.72 -0.11 7.85
CA ARG A 354 14.50 0.92 7.13
C ARG A 354 14.18 0.91 5.65
N VAL A 355 14.38 2.03 5.01
CA VAL A 355 14.34 2.19 3.55
C VAL A 355 15.73 2.50 3.05
N PHE A 356 16.23 1.70 2.13
CA PHE A 356 17.47 1.92 1.40
C PHE A 356 17.13 2.47 0.01
N LEU A 357 17.52 3.71 -0.26
CA LEU A 357 17.40 4.33 -1.57
C LEU A 357 18.70 4.14 -2.33
N VAL A 358 18.68 3.27 -3.32
CA VAL A 358 19.82 2.96 -4.18
C VAL A 358 19.77 3.88 -5.40
N THR A 359 20.82 4.68 -5.59
CA THR A 359 20.86 5.74 -6.58
C THR A 359 22.29 5.95 -7.12
N ASP A 360 22.47 6.85 -8.07
CA ASP A 360 23.75 7.14 -8.74
C ASP A 360 24.22 8.56 -8.42
N ASP A 361 24.82 8.73 -7.24
CA ASP A 361 25.31 10.03 -6.73
C ASP A 361 24.23 11.14 -6.72
N GLN A 362 22.98 10.73 -6.50
CA GLN A 362 21.83 11.61 -6.50
C GLN A 362 21.06 11.53 -5.17
N ALA A 363 20.45 12.63 -4.77
CA ALA A 363 19.51 12.64 -3.65
C ALA A 363 18.40 13.66 -3.95
N PRO A 364 17.12 13.27 -3.83
CA PRO A 364 16.02 14.22 -4.06
C PRO A 364 16.10 15.39 -3.08
N ALA A 365 15.94 16.61 -3.57
CA ALA A 365 16.04 17.83 -2.73
C ALA A 365 15.02 17.87 -1.58
N TRP A 366 13.88 17.22 -1.74
CA TRP A 366 12.80 17.13 -0.76
C TRP A 366 13.03 16.03 0.30
N LEU A 367 13.96 15.09 0.09
CA LEU A 367 14.22 13.98 1.00
C LEU A 367 15.02 14.43 2.21
N THR A 368 14.63 13.98 3.41
CA THR A 368 15.40 14.09 4.65
C THR A 368 16.42 12.94 4.68
N ALA A 369 17.58 13.16 4.06
CA ALA A 369 18.58 12.10 3.87
C ALA A 369 19.22 11.58 5.18
N ASP A 370 19.16 12.37 6.26
CA ASP A 370 19.61 12.03 7.61
C ASP A 370 18.53 11.43 8.50
N HIS A 371 17.35 11.11 7.94
CA HIS A 371 16.28 10.46 8.69
C HIS A 371 16.72 9.04 9.14
N PRO A 372 16.52 8.65 10.42
CA PRO A 372 17.08 7.41 10.98
C PRO A 372 16.57 6.11 10.31
N ARG A 373 15.47 6.19 9.58
CA ARG A 373 14.90 5.06 8.82
C ARG A 373 15.20 5.11 7.32
N VAL A 374 15.96 6.09 6.83
CA VAL A 374 16.33 6.20 5.40
C VAL A 374 17.85 6.15 5.29
N THR A 375 18.35 5.39 4.33
CA THR A 375 19.77 5.34 3.99
C THR A 375 19.88 5.46 2.47
N VAL A 376 20.58 6.48 2.01
CA VAL A 376 20.91 6.63 0.58
C VAL A 376 22.19 5.85 0.31
N ILE A 377 22.16 5.00 -0.70
CA ILE A 377 23.27 4.10 -1.12
C ILE A 377 23.63 4.43 -2.56
N ASP A 378 24.90 4.71 -2.80
CA ASP A 378 25.40 4.88 -4.16
C ASP A 378 25.62 3.52 -4.84
N HIS A 379 25.36 3.42 -6.13
CA HIS A 379 25.59 2.21 -6.93
C HIS A 379 27.00 1.65 -6.76
N ARG A 380 27.99 2.52 -6.58
CA ARG A 380 29.41 2.16 -6.36
C ARG A 380 29.64 1.41 -5.04
N GLU A 381 28.82 1.69 -4.02
CA GLU A 381 28.91 1.01 -2.71
C GLU A 381 28.42 -0.45 -2.77
N LEU A 382 27.67 -0.81 -3.79
CA LEU A 382 27.20 -2.19 -3.99
C LEU A 382 28.28 -3.08 -4.62
N SER A 383 29.30 -2.48 -5.21
CA SER A 383 30.34 -3.25 -5.90
C SER A 383 31.44 -3.72 -4.94
N THR A 384 31.72 -4.99 -4.98
CA THR A 384 32.89 -5.58 -4.30
C THR A 384 34.20 -5.43 -5.12
N GLU A 385 34.10 -4.97 -6.37
CA GLU A 385 35.19 -4.79 -7.30
C GLU A 385 35.59 -3.31 -7.40
N PRO A 386 36.85 -2.92 -7.01
CA PRO A 386 37.25 -1.52 -7.04
C PRO A 386 37.24 -0.86 -8.44
N ALA A 387 37.31 -1.67 -9.50
CA ALA A 387 37.33 -1.23 -10.89
C ALA A 387 36.05 -1.56 -11.65
N ALA A 388 34.92 -1.77 -10.94
CA ALA A 388 33.67 -2.01 -11.61
C ALA A 388 33.26 -0.79 -12.46
N PRO A 389 32.72 -0.99 -13.66
CA PRO A 389 32.20 0.12 -14.46
C PRO A 389 31.01 0.79 -13.77
N GLU A 390 30.83 2.08 -14.02
CA GLU A 390 29.58 2.77 -13.76
C GLU A 390 28.49 2.17 -14.65
N VAL A 391 27.31 1.91 -14.09
CA VAL A 391 26.23 1.19 -14.78
C VAL A 391 24.95 2.02 -14.79
N PHE A 392 24.27 2.02 -15.96
CA PHE A 392 22.98 2.65 -16.21
C PHE A 392 21.92 1.58 -16.53
N ASN A 393 22.01 0.47 -15.83
CA ASN A 393 21.26 -0.75 -16.05
C ASN A 393 20.70 -1.28 -14.72
N SER A 394 19.37 -1.28 -14.57
CA SER A 394 18.75 -1.77 -13.34
C SER A 394 19.12 -3.23 -13.03
N HIS A 395 19.25 -4.11 -14.03
CA HIS A 395 19.64 -5.50 -13.79
C HIS A 395 21.06 -5.60 -13.20
N ALA A 396 21.97 -4.73 -13.65
CA ALA A 396 23.31 -4.68 -13.06
C ALA A 396 23.27 -4.23 -11.59
N ILE A 397 22.44 -3.26 -11.26
CA ILE A 397 22.22 -2.78 -9.89
C ILE A 397 21.53 -3.86 -9.04
N GLU A 398 20.43 -4.42 -9.54
CA GLU A 398 19.65 -5.48 -8.89
C GLU A 398 20.50 -6.70 -8.54
N SER A 399 21.47 -7.06 -9.38
CA SER A 399 22.37 -8.21 -9.15
C SER A 399 23.21 -8.09 -7.87
N ARG A 400 23.31 -6.89 -7.29
CA ARG A 400 24.18 -6.55 -6.14
C ARG A 400 23.41 -6.08 -4.90
N LEU A 401 22.08 -6.10 -4.89
CA LEU A 401 21.27 -5.58 -3.77
C LEU A 401 21.61 -6.20 -2.42
N HIS A 402 21.98 -7.48 -2.40
CA HIS A 402 22.35 -8.19 -1.17
C HIS A 402 23.69 -7.73 -0.56
N HIS A 403 24.47 -6.92 -1.28
CA HIS A 403 25.69 -6.29 -0.77
C HIS A 403 25.41 -4.97 -0.02
N ILE A 404 24.17 -4.46 0.01
CA ILE A 404 23.83 -3.24 0.75
C ILE A 404 24.25 -3.38 2.22
N PRO A 405 25.12 -2.49 2.74
CA PRO A 405 25.58 -2.55 4.12
C PRO A 405 24.42 -2.39 5.12
N GLY A 406 24.27 -3.35 6.03
CA GLY A 406 23.24 -3.30 7.08
C GLY A 406 21.81 -3.65 6.64
N LEU A 407 21.62 -4.10 5.40
CA LEU A 407 20.35 -4.65 4.91
C LEU A 407 19.98 -5.90 5.73
N ALA A 408 18.71 -6.00 6.10
CA ALA A 408 18.16 -7.19 6.76
C ALA A 408 18.21 -8.41 5.83
N GLU A 409 18.13 -9.62 6.42
CA GLU A 409 17.96 -10.85 5.62
C GLU A 409 16.71 -10.77 4.75
N HIS A 410 15.60 -10.28 5.30
CA HIS A 410 14.32 -10.13 4.61
C HIS A 410 14.13 -8.68 4.18
N PHE A 411 13.79 -8.48 2.93
CA PHE A 411 13.51 -7.15 2.40
C PHE A 411 12.47 -7.16 1.28
N LEU A 412 11.81 -6.03 1.09
CA LEU A 412 10.95 -5.75 -0.04
C LEU A 412 11.72 -4.89 -1.04
N TYR A 413 11.85 -5.34 -2.26
CA TYR A 413 12.40 -4.54 -3.35
C TYR A 413 11.28 -3.83 -4.11
N PHE A 414 11.49 -2.57 -4.41
CA PHE A 414 10.59 -1.71 -5.18
C PHE A 414 11.34 -1.04 -6.33
N ASN A 415 10.67 -0.90 -7.46
CA ASN A 415 10.96 0.21 -8.35
C ASN A 415 10.22 1.43 -7.83
N ASP A 416 10.65 2.63 -8.21
CA ASP A 416 10.04 3.90 -7.76
C ASP A 416 8.59 4.09 -8.23
N ASP A 417 8.17 3.37 -9.28
CA ASP A 417 6.82 3.34 -9.86
C ASP A 417 5.87 2.30 -9.23
N ILE A 418 6.33 1.58 -8.19
CA ILE A 418 5.53 0.60 -7.43
C ILE A 418 5.02 1.21 -6.13
N PHE A 419 3.73 1.09 -5.88
CA PHE A 419 3.06 1.69 -4.73
C PHE A 419 2.25 0.66 -3.96
N LEU A 420 2.26 0.76 -2.62
CA LEU A 420 1.28 0.08 -1.79
C LEU A 420 -0.07 0.81 -1.90
N GLY A 421 -1.14 0.07 -2.16
CA GLY A 421 -2.45 0.68 -2.41
C GLY A 421 -3.34 0.81 -1.18
N ARG A 422 -3.08 0.01 -0.13
CA ARG A 422 -3.82 -0.02 1.13
C ARG A 422 -2.95 -0.58 2.27
N PRO A 423 -3.38 -0.49 3.54
CA PRO A 423 -2.60 -1.03 4.67
C PRO A 423 -2.23 -2.48 4.48
N GLN A 424 -0.95 -2.80 4.71
CA GLN A 424 -0.35 -4.11 4.52
C GLN A 424 0.13 -4.69 5.84
N ARG A 425 0.15 -6.02 5.91
CA ARG A 425 0.74 -6.80 6.99
C ARG A 425 2.00 -7.49 6.49
N PRO A 426 3.02 -7.73 7.34
CA PRO A 426 4.21 -8.49 6.96
C PRO A 426 3.87 -9.87 6.39
N GLN A 427 2.82 -10.51 6.90
CA GLN A 427 2.32 -11.81 6.46
C GLN A 427 1.81 -11.81 5.01
N ASN A 428 1.53 -10.64 4.41
CA ASN A 428 1.20 -10.58 2.99
C ASN A 428 2.41 -10.96 2.11
N TYR A 429 3.63 -10.75 2.63
CA TYR A 429 4.89 -10.89 1.90
C TYR A 429 5.76 -12.07 2.35
N PHE A 430 5.71 -12.41 3.64
CA PHE A 430 6.53 -13.46 4.20
C PHE A 430 5.68 -14.43 5.03
N LEU A 431 6.15 -15.67 5.14
CA LEU A 431 5.65 -16.58 6.16
C LEU A 431 6.38 -16.33 7.48
N PRO A 432 5.79 -16.70 8.63
CA PRO A 432 6.45 -16.63 9.94
C PRO A 432 7.76 -17.42 10.00
N SER A 433 7.91 -18.44 9.16
CA SER A 433 9.15 -19.21 9.00
C SER A 433 10.28 -18.45 8.30
N GLY A 434 10.01 -17.25 7.79
CA GLY A 434 10.94 -16.44 7.02
C GLY A 434 10.90 -16.66 5.50
N LEU A 435 10.08 -17.57 4.99
CA LEU A 435 9.98 -17.81 3.56
C LEU A 435 9.29 -16.63 2.87
N PRO A 436 9.92 -16.01 1.85
CA PRO A 436 9.29 -14.99 1.03
C PRO A 436 8.21 -15.59 0.14
N LYS A 437 7.18 -14.82 -0.17
CA LYS A 437 6.13 -15.17 -1.14
C LYS A 437 6.48 -14.67 -2.53
N VAL A 438 6.33 -15.51 -3.53
CA VAL A 438 6.56 -15.16 -4.93
C VAL A 438 5.22 -14.89 -5.60
N PHE A 439 5.08 -13.72 -6.21
CA PHE A 439 3.87 -13.30 -6.91
C PHE A 439 4.10 -13.36 -8.41
N HIS A 440 3.38 -14.24 -9.11
CA HIS A 440 3.47 -14.38 -10.55
C HIS A 440 2.39 -13.55 -11.26
N ASP A 441 2.77 -13.01 -12.42
CA ASP A 441 1.83 -12.44 -13.40
C ASP A 441 1.23 -13.58 -14.23
N TRP A 442 0.08 -13.34 -14.86
CA TRP A 442 -0.52 -14.27 -15.79
C TRP A 442 0.28 -14.46 -17.09
N ARG A 443 1.16 -13.50 -17.41
CA ARG A 443 1.98 -13.51 -18.63
C ARG A 443 3.07 -14.57 -18.53
N ALA A 444 3.13 -15.43 -19.55
CA ALA A 444 4.14 -16.45 -19.67
C ALA A 444 5.21 -16.05 -20.70
N VAL A 445 6.44 -16.43 -20.44
CA VAL A 445 7.57 -16.26 -21.35
C VAL A 445 7.76 -17.54 -22.17
N ASP A 446 7.68 -17.42 -23.47
CA ASP A 446 7.93 -18.54 -24.40
C ASP A 446 9.40 -18.99 -24.32
N PRO A 447 9.68 -20.29 -24.51
CA PRO A 447 11.05 -20.78 -24.60
C PRO A 447 11.73 -20.32 -25.89
N GLY A 448 13.02 -20.06 -25.80
CA GLY A 448 13.84 -19.70 -26.95
C GLY A 448 13.73 -18.25 -27.39
N SER A 449 14.82 -17.72 -27.94
CA SER A 449 14.95 -16.36 -28.46
C SER A 449 14.28 -16.25 -29.83
N ARG A 450 13.54 -15.17 -30.06
CA ARG A 450 12.92 -14.84 -31.35
C ARG A 450 13.50 -13.53 -31.88
N ALA A 451 13.59 -13.42 -33.22
CA ALA A 451 13.86 -12.13 -33.85
C ALA A 451 12.66 -11.22 -33.58
N GLY A 452 12.89 -10.10 -32.90
CA GLY A 452 11.83 -9.16 -32.50
C GLY A 452 11.50 -9.16 -31.00
N ASP A 453 12.12 -10.03 -30.18
CA ASP A 453 12.05 -9.91 -28.74
C ASP A 453 12.70 -8.59 -28.30
N ASP A 454 12.02 -7.83 -27.46
CA ASP A 454 12.61 -6.69 -26.80
C ASP A 454 13.64 -7.12 -25.73
N VAL A 455 14.39 -6.16 -25.18
CA VAL A 455 15.42 -6.44 -24.18
C VAL A 455 14.84 -7.07 -22.91
N PHE A 456 13.66 -6.62 -22.48
CA PHE A 456 12.97 -7.19 -21.30
C PHE A 456 12.59 -8.64 -21.54
N THR A 457 11.87 -8.92 -22.63
CA THR A 457 11.46 -10.30 -22.99
C THR A 457 12.68 -11.23 -23.13
N SER A 458 13.76 -10.74 -23.78
CA SER A 458 14.98 -11.51 -23.94
C SER A 458 15.62 -11.85 -22.60
N SER A 459 15.74 -10.87 -21.68
CA SER A 459 16.31 -11.10 -20.36
C SER A 459 15.48 -12.08 -19.52
N GLN A 460 14.15 -12.04 -19.62
CA GLN A 460 13.27 -13.03 -18.95
C GLN A 460 13.48 -14.45 -19.51
N LYS A 461 13.67 -14.59 -20.83
CA LYS A 461 13.97 -15.88 -21.48
C LYS A 461 15.33 -16.44 -21.06
N VAL A 462 16.34 -15.59 -21.05
CA VAL A 462 17.71 -15.93 -20.58
C VAL A 462 17.68 -16.32 -19.10
N THR A 463 16.90 -15.62 -18.27
CA THR A 463 16.74 -15.92 -16.85
C THR A 463 16.03 -17.27 -16.64
N ARG A 464 14.93 -17.51 -17.37
CA ARG A 464 14.22 -18.81 -17.32
C ARG A 464 15.16 -19.97 -17.64
N GLN A 465 15.97 -19.85 -18.71
CA GLN A 465 16.96 -20.87 -19.06
C GLN A 465 18.01 -21.03 -17.96
N ALA A 466 18.49 -19.94 -17.36
CA ALA A 466 19.46 -19.98 -16.28
C ALA A 466 18.92 -20.71 -15.04
N VAL A 467 17.66 -20.50 -14.68
CA VAL A 467 16.98 -21.24 -13.59
C VAL A 467 16.92 -22.73 -13.91
N GLU A 468 16.52 -23.07 -15.14
CA GLU A 468 16.43 -24.49 -15.57
C GLU A 468 17.81 -25.19 -15.52
N GLU A 469 18.85 -24.51 -15.98
CA GLU A 469 20.24 -25.03 -15.94
C GLU A 469 20.75 -25.18 -14.49
N ALA A 470 20.45 -24.22 -13.61
CA ALA A 470 20.95 -24.19 -12.25
C ALA A 470 20.26 -25.20 -11.32
N VAL A 471 18.95 -25.34 -11.41
CA VAL A 471 18.13 -26.10 -10.44
C VAL A 471 17.22 -27.17 -11.06
N GLY A 472 17.27 -27.36 -12.37
CA GLY A 472 16.51 -28.38 -13.08
C GLY A 472 14.98 -28.17 -13.08
N ARG A 473 14.53 -26.94 -12.82
CA ARG A 473 13.12 -26.54 -12.84
C ARG A 473 12.93 -25.31 -13.72
N THR A 474 11.77 -25.21 -14.36
CA THR A 474 11.44 -24.07 -15.22
C THR A 474 10.17 -23.38 -14.72
N TYR A 475 10.19 -22.05 -14.73
CA TYR A 475 9.06 -21.20 -14.38
C TYR A 475 8.70 -20.35 -15.60
N PRO A 476 7.54 -20.59 -16.23
CA PRO A 476 7.17 -19.89 -17.46
C PRO A 476 6.66 -18.46 -17.20
N HIS A 477 6.12 -18.18 -16.02
CA HIS A 477 5.51 -16.88 -15.72
C HIS A 477 6.54 -15.89 -15.22
N ILE A 478 6.40 -14.63 -15.63
CA ILE A 478 7.16 -13.52 -15.06
C ILE A 478 6.63 -13.17 -13.68
N LEU A 479 7.41 -12.45 -12.90
CA LEU A 479 6.92 -11.90 -11.64
C LEU A 479 5.90 -10.79 -11.90
N ALA A 480 4.89 -10.71 -11.04
CA ALA A 480 3.97 -9.57 -11.00
C ALA A 480 4.74 -8.31 -10.58
N HIS A 481 4.44 -7.17 -11.21
CA HIS A 481 5.09 -5.90 -10.89
C HIS A 481 4.50 -5.30 -9.61
N THR A 482 4.95 -5.84 -8.48
CA THR A 482 4.52 -5.55 -7.11
C THR A 482 5.77 -5.41 -6.23
N PRO A 483 5.66 -4.98 -4.96
CA PRO A 483 6.79 -5.13 -4.05
C PRO A 483 7.28 -6.58 -4.04
N TYR A 484 8.56 -6.80 -4.29
CA TYR A 484 9.14 -8.14 -4.39
C TYR A 484 9.71 -8.57 -3.03
N PRO A 485 9.11 -9.56 -2.35
CA PRO A 485 9.69 -10.13 -1.13
C PRO A 485 10.91 -10.97 -1.46
N LEU A 486 12.04 -10.63 -0.88
CA LEU A 486 13.33 -11.23 -1.19
C LEU A 486 14.12 -11.48 0.09
N THR A 487 15.15 -12.36 -0.03
CA THR A 487 16.13 -12.60 1.01
C THR A 487 17.54 -12.40 0.47
N ARG A 488 18.45 -11.93 1.31
CA ARG A 488 19.86 -11.79 0.94
C ARG A 488 20.46 -13.15 0.58
N SER A 489 20.11 -14.18 1.33
CA SER A 489 20.57 -15.57 1.09
C SER A 489 20.17 -16.08 -0.28
N ALA A 490 18.99 -15.70 -0.84
CA ALA A 490 18.60 -16.09 -2.19
C ALA A 490 19.55 -15.52 -3.26
N PHE A 491 19.99 -14.27 -3.12
CA PHE A 491 20.97 -13.67 -4.02
C PHE A 491 22.35 -14.30 -3.87
N THR A 492 22.81 -14.54 -2.64
CA THR A 492 24.08 -15.27 -2.39
C THR A 492 24.04 -16.65 -3.05
N ARG A 493 22.90 -17.33 -2.95
CA ARG A 493 22.71 -18.64 -3.60
C ARG A 493 22.83 -18.56 -5.11
N VAL A 494 22.25 -17.53 -5.72
CA VAL A 494 22.39 -17.28 -7.17
C VAL A 494 23.85 -17.03 -7.56
N GLU A 495 24.61 -16.25 -6.77
CA GLU A 495 26.04 -16.05 -7.01
C GLU A 495 26.81 -17.37 -6.97
N GLU A 496 26.51 -18.25 -6.02
CA GLU A 496 27.15 -19.58 -5.94
C GLU A 496 26.81 -20.46 -7.15
N LEU A 497 25.57 -20.46 -7.61
CA LEU A 497 25.11 -21.30 -8.71
C LEU A 497 25.59 -20.81 -10.08
N LEU A 498 25.59 -19.49 -10.30
CA LEU A 498 25.80 -18.86 -11.60
C LEU A 498 26.82 -17.69 -11.54
N PRO A 499 28.01 -17.87 -10.91
CA PRO A 499 28.92 -16.76 -10.62
C PRO A 499 29.31 -15.98 -11.87
N GLY A 500 29.61 -16.66 -12.97
CA GLY A 500 30.07 -16.04 -14.22
C GLY A 500 28.95 -15.25 -14.92
N ARG A 501 27.71 -15.77 -14.91
CA ARG A 501 26.58 -15.13 -15.57
C ARG A 501 26.10 -13.90 -14.78
N LEU A 502 25.99 -14.02 -13.46
CA LEU A 502 25.58 -12.90 -12.61
C LEU A 502 26.62 -11.77 -12.66
N ALA A 503 27.92 -12.11 -12.61
CA ALA A 503 29.00 -11.15 -12.75
C ALA A 503 29.02 -10.46 -14.13
N ALA A 504 28.63 -11.16 -15.20
CA ALA A 504 28.51 -10.55 -16.52
C ALA A 504 27.38 -9.51 -16.53
N THR A 505 26.20 -9.83 -16.00
CA THR A 505 25.08 -8.88 -15.84
C THR A 505 25.48 -7.68 -14.97
N ALA A 506 26.18 -7.93 -13.85
CA ALA A 506 26.66 -6.89 -12.94
C ALA A 506 27.62 -5.87 -13.58
N ARG A 507 28.27 -6.22 -14.70
CA ARG A 507 29.16 -5.35 -15.48
C ARG A 507 28.53 -4.80 -16.76
N SER A 508 27.28 -5.13 -17.03
CA SER A 508 26.55 -4.65 -18.20
C SER A 508 26.18 -3.17 -18.00
N VAL A 509 26.87 -2.28 -18.70
CA VAL A 509 26.73 -0.82 -18.53
C VAL A 509 25.31 -0.35 -18.87
N PHE A 510 24.77 -0.86 -19.97
CA PHE A 510 23.38 -0.66 -20.40
C PHE A 510 22.67 -2.01 -20.49
N ARG A 511 21.33 -1.99 -20.47
CA ARG A 511 20.55 -3.22 -20.62
C ARG A 511 20.90 -3.97 -21.89
N SER A 512 21.10 -5.28 -21.76
CA SER A 512 21.39 -6.20 -22.83
C SER A 512 20.38 -7.33 -22.87
N ALA A 513 20.13 -7.85 -24.08
CA ALA A 513 19.29 -9.04 -24.28
C ALA A 513 19.83 -10.30 -23.58
N ASP A 514 21.13 -10.29 -23.23
CA ASP A 514 21.83 -11.40 -22.57
C ASP A 514 21.87 -11.24 -21.03
N ASP A 515 21.39 -10.11 -20.50
CA ASP A 515 21.37 -9.89 -19.04
C ASP A 515 20.37 -10.83 -18.36
N LEU A 516 20.75 -11.31 -17.20
CA LEU A 516 19.79 -11.95 -16.28
C LEU A 516 18.87 -10.88 -15.67
N ALA A 517 17.65 -11.23 -15.34
CA ALA A 517 16.75 -10.46 -14.45
C ALA A 517 16.95 -10.96 -13.01
N PRO A 518 17.80 -10.32 -12.18
CA PRO A 518 18.30 -10.90 -10.93
C PRO A 518 17.21 -11.12 -9.88
N VAL A 519 16.23 -10.24 -9.82
CA VAL A 519 15.07 -10.36 -8.92
C VAL A 519 14.25 -11.61 -9.27
N THR A 520 13.94 -11.81 -10.55
CA THR A 520 13.23 -13.00 -11.04
C THR A 520 14.06 -14.26 -10.78
N LEU A 521 15.37 -14.20 -11.04
CA LEU A 521 16.28 -15.31 -10.85
C LEU A 521 16.34 -15.75 -9.38
N ALA A 522 16.53 -14.80 -8.45
CA ALA A 522 16.60 -15.07 -7.02
C ALA A 522 15.27 -15.67 -6.50
N ALA A 523 14.14 -15.11 -6.91
CA ALA A 523 12.82 -15.61 -6.53
C ALA A 523 12.55 -17.03 -7.03
N HIS A 524 12.86 -17.32 -8.30
CA HIS A 524 12.62 -18.64 -8.89
C HIS A 524 13.59 -19.71 -8.37
N VAL A 525 14.86 -19.38 -8.13
CA VAL A 525 15.82 -20.29 -7.49
C VAL A 525 15.36 -20.64 -6.08
N ALA A 526 14.99 -19.61 -5.28
CA ALA A 526 14.49 -19.81 -3.93
C ALA A 526 13.22 -20.69 -3.93
N LEU A 527 12.29 -20.45 -4.86
CA LEU A 527 11.08 -21.26 -5.01
C LEU A 527 11.39 -22.72 -5.40
N ALA A 528 12.33 -22.93 -6.32
CA ALA A 528 12.77 -24.25 -6.76
C ALA A 528 13.41 -25.09 -5.67
N GLU A 529 14.20 -24.44 -4.80
CA GLU A 529 14.89 -25.09 -3.67
C GLU A 529 14.05 -25.17 -2.39
N GLY A 530 12.79 -24.65 -2.40
CA GLY A 530 11.88 -24.68 -1.24
C GLY A 530 12.18 -23.58 -0.21
N HIS A 531 12.93 -22.56 -0.59
CA HIS A 531 13.25 -21.39 0.24
C HIS A 531 12.32 -20.20 -0.01
N ALA A 532 11.27 -20.39 -0.82
CA ALA A 532 10.17 -19.46 -1.05
C ALA A 532 8.88 -20.24 -1.26
N VAL A 533 7.75 -19.58 -1.25
CA VAL A 533 6.42 -20.15 -1.53
C VAL A 533 5.67 -19.28 -2.53
N GLU A 534 4.77 -19.89 -3.31
CA GLU A 534 3.84 -19.09 -4.11
C GLU A 534 2.89 -18.32 -3.21
N GLY A 535 2.60 -17.08 -3.59
CA GLY A 535 1.68 -16.20 -2.90
C GLY A 535 0.70 -15.54 -3.84
N HIS A 536 -0.23 -14.80 -3.25
CA HIS A 536 -1.18 -13.98 -4.00
C HIS A 536 -1.24 -12.59 -3.37
N LEU A 537 -1.23 -11.57 -4.24
CA LEU A 537 -1.41 -10.17 -3.88
C LEU A 537 -2.36 -9.54 -4.90
N THR A 538 -3.40 -8.83 -4.44
CA THR A 538 -4.27 -8.11 -5.37
C THR A 538 -3.53 -6.89 -5.89
N HIS A 539 -3.31 -6.84 -7.19
CA HIS A 539 -2.53 -5.77 -7.80
C HIS A 539 -3.12 -5.33 -9.14
N THR A 540 -2.68 -4.17 -9.60
CA THR A 540 -2.96 -3.69 -10.96
C THR A 540 -1.73 -3.00 -11.54
N TYR A 541 -1.53 -3.21 -12.82
CA TYR A 541 -0.52 -2.55 -13.63
C TYR A 541 -1.22 -1.55 -14.53
N VAL A 542 -0.74 -0.31 -14.58
CA VAL A 542 -1.29 0.77 -15.39
C VAL A 542 -0.18 1.32 -16.26
N SER A 543 -0.26 1.11 -17.57
CA SER A 543 0.64 1.75 -18.53
C SER A 543 0.26 3.22 -18.68
N THR A 544 1.21 4.11 -18.39
CA THR A 544 0.99 5.56 -18.54
C THR A 544 1.09 6.03 -19.99
N ALA A 545 1.58 5.18 -20.89
CA ALA A 545 1.55 5.43 -22.34
C ALA A 545 0.14 5.22 -22.93
N ARG A 546 -0.68 4.38 -22.29
CA ARG A 546 -2.00 4.00 -22.82
C ARG A 546 -3.11 4.84 -22.22
N ARG A 547 -3.84 5.54 -23.09
CA ARG A 547 -4.94 6.43 -22.69
C ARG A 547 -6.07 5.71 -21.97
N ASP A 548 -6.49 4.53 -22.44
CA ASP A 548 -7.55 3.73 -21.85
C ASP A 548 -7.22 3.28 -20.42
N GLU A 549 -5.95 3.04 -20.12
CA GLU A 549 -5.48 2.68 -18.78
C GLU A 549 -5.40 3.90 -17.85
N ILE A 550 -4.89 5.02 -18.35
CA ILE A 550 -4.89 6.30 -17.59
C ILE A 550 -6.32 6.72 -17.19
N GLU A 551 -7.32 6.48 -18.05
CA GLU A 551 -8.72 6.81 -17.77
C GLU A 551 -9.30 5.99 -16.59
N ARG A 552 -8.64 4.91 -16.15
CA ARG A 552 -9.00 4.11 -14.96
C ARG A 552 -8.49 4.69 -13.63
N LEU A 553 -7.49 5.59 -13.66
CA LEU A 553 -6.87 6.14 -12.45
C LEU A 553 -7.86 6.79 -11.46
N PRO A 554 -8.88 7.56 -11.90
CA PRO A 554 -9.89 8.10 -10.97
C PRO A 554 -10.68 7.01 -10.22
N GLN A 555 -10.95 5.89 -10.88
CA GLN A 555 -11.63 4.76 -10.25
C GLN A 555 -10.70 4.07 -9.25
N LEU A 556 -9.46 3.80 -9.63
CA LEU A 556 -8.44 3.23 -8.75
C LEU A 556 -8.27 4.05 -7.47
N ALA A 557 -8.22 5.39 -7.58
CA ALA A 557 -8.14 6.27 -6.42
C ALA A 557 -9.40 6.29 -5.55
N ALA A 558 -10.57 6.05 -6.14
CA ALA A 558 -11.83 6.03 -5.41
C ALA A 558 -12.06 4.70 -4.66
N GLU A 559 -11.68 3.59 -5.26
CA GLU A 559 -11.91 2.23 -4.74
C GLU A 559 -10.85 1.80 -3.73
N ARG A 560 -9.57 2.12 -3.96
CA ARG A 560 -8.41 1.70 -3.13
C ARG A 560 -8.45 0.21 -2.78
N GLY A 561 -8.87 -0.61 -3.76
CA GLY A 561 -9.14 -2.03 -3.55
C GLY A 561 -7.93 -2.95 -3.72
N HIS A 562 -6.80 -2.45 -4.23
CA HIS A 562 -5.61 -3.24 -4.52
C HIS A 562 -4.57 -3.13 -3.40
N ASP A 563 -3.85 -4.22 -3.15
CA ASP A 563 -2.72 -4.26 -2.20
C ASP A 563 -1.55 -3.44 -2.73
N ALA A 564 -1.30 -3.52 -4.04
CA ALA A 564 -0.26 -2.78 -4.73
C ALA A 564 -0.72 -2.37 -6.14
N PHE A 565 -0.09 -1.34 -6.69
CA PHE A 565 -0.22 -0.97 -8.09
C PHE A 565 1.09 -0.40 -8.63
N CYS A 566 1.27 -0.50 -9.95
CA CYS A 566 2.38 0.09 -10.68
C CYS A 566 1.86 1.10 -11.71
N LEU A 567 2.59 2.20 -11.89
CA LEU A 567 2.37 3.20 -12.93
C LEU A 567 3.55 3.16 -13.92
N ALA A 568 3.53 2.19 -14.81
CA ALA A 568 4.65 1.95 -15.70
C ALA A 568 4.72 3.00 -16.82
N ASP A 569 5.93 3.48 -17.09
CA ASP A 569 6.25 4.33 -18.23
C ASP A 569 6.69 3.47 -19.41
N ASP A 570 5.76 2.69 -19.96
CA ASP A 570 6.01 1.83 -21.11
C ASP A 570 6.16 2.66 -22.40
N GLU A 571 6.89 2.13 -23.36
CA GLU A 571 6.79 2.61 -24.73
C GLU A 571 5.47 2.15 -25.34
N ASP A 572 4.77 3.02 -26.05
CA ASP A 572 3.63 2.60 -26.86
C ASP A 572 4.14 1.80 -28.07
N PRO A 573 3.99 0.46 -28.08
CA PRO A 573 4.49 -0.34 -29.18
C PRO A 573 3.77 -0.06 -30.53
N ALA A 574 2.64 0.65 -30.49
CA ALA A 574 1.86 1.00 -31.67
C ALA A 574 2.21 2.38 -32.27
N GLY A 575 2.92 3.25 -31.51
CA GLY A 575 3.49 4.54 -31.98
C GLY A 575 2.52 5.55 -32.63
N HIS A 576 1.23 5.25 -32.71
CA HIS A 576 0.28 5.91 -33.59
C HIS A 576 -1.14 5.98 -33.00
N ASP A 577 -1.27 6.29 -31.71
CA ASP A 577 -2.60 6.70 -31.28
C ASP A 577 -2.78 8.18 -31.63
N GLU A 578 -3.52 8.49 -32.72
CA GLU A 578 -3.92 9.85 -33.11
C GLU A 578 -4.65 10.61 -31.98
N GLY A 579 -4.72 10.05 -30.80
CA GLY A 579 -5.31 10.57 -29.60
C GLY A 579 -4.47 10.44 -28.34
N GLY A 580 -3.20 10.03 -28.41
CA GLY A 580 -2.29 9.84 -27.28
C GLY A 580 -2.10 11.12 -26.47
N LEU A 581 -1.78 10.97 -25.17
CA LEU A 581 -1.42 12.09 -24.30
C LEU A 581 0.02 12.51 -24.59
N SER A 582 0.28 13.82 -24.66
CA SER A 582 1.67 14.32 -24.67
C SER A 582 2.37 13.98 -23.34
N ALA A 583 3.71 13.91 -23.34
CA ALA A 583 4.51 13.64 -22.13
C ALA A 583 4.14 14.59 -20.96
N THR A 584 3.87 15.87 -21.27
CA THR A 584 3.40 16.84 -20.25
C THR A 584 2.01 16.50 -19.72
N GLN A 585 1.10 16.04 -20.57
CA GLN A 585 -0.24 15.63 -20.13
C GLN A 585 -0.18 14.35 -19.28
N GLN A 586 0.64 13.36 -19.66
CA GLN A 586 0.90 12.16 -18.88
C GLN A 586 1.46 12.53 -17.51
N HIS A 587 2.51 13.35 -17.45
CA HIS A 587 3.09 13.84 -16.21
C HIS A 587 2.03 14.51 -15.30
N ASN A 588 1.24 15.42 -15.83
CA ASN A 588 0.22 16.14 -15.05
C ASN A 588 -0.86 15.19 -14.51
N VAL A 589 -1.26 14.19 -15.29
CA VAL A 589 -2.27 13.22 -14.86
C VAL A 589 -1.72 12.29 -13.78
N VAL A 590 -0.52 11.76 -13.97
CA VAL A 590 0.15 10.90 -12.99
C VAL A 590 0.39 11.65 -11.68
N ALA A 591 0.95 12.86 -11.73
CA ALA A 591 1.19 13.68 -10.55
C ALA A 591 -0.11 14.02 -9.79
N ALA A 592 -1.18 14.40 -10.52
CA ALA A 592 -2.47 14.67 -9.91
C ALA A 592 -3.13 13.44 -9.28
N PHE A 593 -2.96 12.26 -9.89
CA PHE A 593 -3.43 10.99 -9.35
C PHE A 593 -2.67 10.63 -8.07
N LEU A 594 -1.34 10.67 -8.10
CA LEU A 594 -0.49 10.32 -6.97
C LEU A 594 -0.72 11.25 -5.78
N GLU A 595 -0.84 12.56 -6.01
CA GLU A 595 -1.19 13.52 -4.96
C GLU A 595 -2.59 13.26 -4.37
N ALA A 596 -3.55 12.87 -5.19
CA ALA A 596 -4.88 12.51 -4.72
C ALA A 596 -4.89 11.17 -3.95
N TYR A 597 -4.04 10.23 -4.34
CA TYR A 597 -3.94 8.91 -3.69
C TYR A 597 -3.15 9.00 -2.37
N PHE A 598 -2.04 9.73 -2.34
CA PHE A 598 -1.14 9.87 -1.19
C PHE A 598 -1.00 11.36 -0.77
N PRO A 599 -2.07 12.00 -0.29
CA PRO A 599 -2.05 13.44 0.01
C PRO A 599 -1.27 13.78 1.29
N VAL A 600 -1.00 12.80 2.15
CA VAL A 600 -0.28 12.99 3.42
C VAL A 600 1.21 12.79 3.19
N SER A 601 2.02 13.76 3.60
CA SER A 601 3.48 13.66 3.52
C SER A 601 4.02 12.54 4.39
N SER A 602 5.08 11.89 3.91
CA SER A 602 5.80 10.90 4.71
C SER A 602 6.73 11.58 5.71
N PRO A 603 7.13 10.90 6.79
CA PRO A 603 8.14 11.42 7.72
C PRO A 603 9.54 11.55 7.07
N PHE A 604 9.71 11.01 5.88
CA PHE A 604 10.95 11.06 5.10
C PHE A 604 11.10 12.35 4.29
N GLU A 605 10.07 13.19 4.24
CA GLU A 605 10.08 14.46 3.51
C GLU A 605 10.51 15.61 4.43
N LYS A 606 11.28 16.55 3.88
CA LYS A 606 11.55 17.81 4.58
C LYS A 606 10.25 18.56 4.80
N ALA A 607 10.09 19.17 5.98
CA ALA A 607 8.94 20.01 6.26
C ALA A 607 8.83 21.11 5.19
N GLN A 608 7.69 21.18 4.51
CA GLN A 608 7.43 22.28 3.60
C GLN A 608 7.24 23.56 4.42
N PRO A 609 7.87 24.68 4.04
CA PRO A 609 7.57 25.96 4.68
C PRO A 609 6.07 26.22 4.49
N ALA A 610 5.39 26.61 5.58
CA ALA A 610 3.99 27.00 5.51
C ALA A 610 3.80 28.04 4.38
N PRO A 611 2.74 27.94 3.56
CA PRO A 611 2.51 28.89 2.49
C PRO A 611 2.52 30.31 3.09
N SER A 612 3.48 31.13 2.68
CA SER A 612 3.59 32.52 3.07
C SER A 612 2.37 33.27 2.53
N GLY A 613 1.32 33.45 3.34
CA GLY A 613 0.14 34.21 2.91
C GLY A 613 -1.19 33.77 3.52
N SER A 614 -1.27 33.72 4.85
CA SER A 614 -2.52 34.01 5.55
C SER A 614 -2.22 34.97 6.69
N GLU A 615 -2.14 36.28 6.36
CA GLU A 615 -2.34 37.29 7.37
C GLU A 615 -3.70 37.02 8.04
N PRO A 616 -3.76 37.02 9.38
CA PRO A 616 -5.06 36.95 10.05
C PRO A 616 -5.82 38.23 9.67
N SER A 617 -6.96 38.06 8.99
CA SER A 617 -7.90 39.14 8.72
C SER A 617 -8.16 39.88 10.04
N ARG A 618 -7.73 41.14 10.14
CA ARG A 618 -8.10 42.05 11.22
C ARG A 618 -9.62 42.13 11.28
N PRO A 619 -10.23 42.08 12.47
CA PRO A 619 -11.64 42.34 12.59
C PRO A 619 -11.88 43.77 12.13
N CYS A 620 -12.80 43.97 11.20
CA CYS A 620 -13.37 45.28 10.93
C CYS A 620 -14.20 45.71 12.15
N ASP A 621 -13.86 46.90 12.68
CA ASP A 621 -14.66 47.65 13.66
C ASP A 621 -16.09 47.92 13.15
#